data_8d62e133bc890de5c26a28ed596479c5
#
_entry.id   8d62e133bc890de5c26a28ed596479c5
#
_cell.length_a   1.000
_cell.length_b   1.000
_cell.length_c   1.000
_cell.angle_alpha   90.00
_cell.angle_beta   90.00
_cell.angle_gamma   90.00
#
_symmetry.space_group_name_H-M   'P 1'
#
loop_
_entity.id
_entity.type
_entity.pdbx_description
1 polymer ?
#
loop_
_entity_poly.entity_id
_entity_poly.type
_entity_poly.pdbx_seq_one_letter_code
_entity_poly.pdbx_strand_id
1 'polypeptide(L)'
;MFGIDSKFYEVVSKIADLVVVNLLFVLCSLPIITIGASTTALYGVTKKMAENREGYIFRNYFRLFKENFKQSTIMWIILLLLALIPTIDLYIINSFEKTIVTTALKGLMLAAALAILFVFLYAMALQSTFENTIKNTLKNAFL
;
A
#
# COMPACT_ATOMS: atom_id res chain seq x y z
N MET A 1 36.23 16.90 0.27
CA MET A 1 35.44 17.93 0.95
C MET A 1 34.09 18.11 0.31
N PHE A 2 34.04 18.40 -0.99
CA PHE A 2 32.76 18.56 -1.70
C PHE A 2 31.89 17.29 -1.78
N GLY A 3 32.48 16.09 -1.79
CA GLY A 3 31.76 14.84 -1.87
C GLY A 3 30.99 14.46 -0.61
N ILE A 4 31.47 14.82 0.57
CA ILE A 4 30.84 14.52 1.86
C ILE A 4 29.64 15.46 2.08
N ASP A 5 29.81 16.74 1.83
CA ASP A 5 28.72 17.73 1.96
C ASP A 5 27.60 17.47 0.95
N SER A 6 27.95 17.06 -0.28
CA SER A 6 27.00 16.69 -1.31
C SER A 6 26.20 15.44 -0.94
N LYS A 7 26.86 14.40 -0.41
CA LYS A 7 26.19 13.18 0.09
C LYS A 7 25.31 13.45 1.30
N PHE A 8 25.79 14.27 2.21
CA PHE A 8 25.02 14.67 3.39
C PHE A 8 23.75 15.42 2.98
N TYR A 9 23.87 16.38 2.08
CA TYR A 9 22.72 17.13 1.55
C TYR A 9 21.72 16.19 0.85
N GLU A 10 22.22 15.26 0.05
CA GLU A 10 21.37 14.26 -0.65
C GLU A 10 20.60 13.39 0.34
N VAL A 11 21.27 12.91 1.40
CA VAL A 11 20.63 12.09 2.45
C VAL A 11 19.56 12.89 3.20
N VAL A 12 19.88 14.10 3.59
CA VAL A 12 18.93 14.98 4.29
C VAL A 12 17.73 15.32 3.41
N SER A 13 17.97 15.59 2.14
CA SER A 13 16.92 15.85 1.16
C SER A 13 15.99 14.65 1.01
N LYS A 14 16.52 13.44 0.91
CA LYS A 14 15.72 12.21 0.82
C LYS A 14 14.90 11.96 2.08
N ILE A 15 15.46 12.22 3.26
CA ILE A 15 14.73 12.11 4.51
C ILE A 15 13.56 13.11 4.55
N ALA A 16 13.80 14.35 4.15
CA ALA A 16 12.75 15.36 4.05
C ALA A 16 11.65 14.95 3.09
N ASP A 17 12.01 14.39 1.93
CA ASP A 17 11.07 13.89 0.94
C ASP A 17 10.24 12.73 1.48
N LEU A 18 10.84 11.81 2.23
CA LEU A 18 10.14 10.72 2.89
C LEU A 18 9.13 11.24 3.91
N VAL A 19 9.48 12.25 4.68
CA VAL A 19 8.56 12.88 5.64
C VAL A 19 7.36 13.49 4.90
N VAL A 20 7.59 14.21 3.81
CA VAL A 20 6.52 14.80 3.00
C VAL A 20 5.60 13.71 2.45
N VAL A 21 6.16 12.64 1.90
CA VAL A 21 5.38 11.52 1.34
C VAL A 21 4.53 10.86 2.43
N ASN A 22 5.09 10.64 3.61
CA ASN A 22 4.35 10.05 4.73
C ASN A 22 3.22 10.98 5.22
N LEU A 23 3.46 12.29 5.27
CA LEU A 23 2.41 13.26 5.61
C LEU A 23 1.27 13.24 4.58
N LEU A 24 1.59 13.20 3.29
CA LEU A 24 0.61 13.07 2.23
C LEU A 24 -0.17 11.76 2.37
N PHE A 25 0.50 10.67 2.67
CA PHE A 25 -0.13 9.37 2.91
C PHE A 25 -1.15 9.46 4.05
N VAL A 26 -0.76 10.02 5.18
CA VAL A 26 -1.66 10.16 6.35
C VAL A 26 -2.87 11.03 6.00
N LEU A 27 -2.64 12.18 5.37
CA LEU A 27 -3.73 13.09 4.99
C LEU A 27 -4.69 12.45 3.99
N CYS A 28 -4.16 11.79 2.97
CA CYS A 28 -4.98 11.13 1.95
C CYS A 28 -5.65 9.84 2.44
N SER A 29 -5.17 9.28 3.56
CA SER A 29 -5.75 8.09 4.18
C SER A 29 -6.83 8.40 5.21
N LEU A 30 -7.07 9.67 5.52
CA LEU A 30 -8.12 10.06 6.46
C LEU A 30 -9.49 9.48 6.10
N PRO A 31 -9.96 9.53 4.85
CA PRO A 31 -11.08 8.70 4.43
C PRO A 31 -10.64 7.24 4.30
N ILE A 32 -11.27 6.34 5.03
CA ILE A 32 -10.94 4.90 5.03
C ILE A 32 -10.97 4.32 3.61
N ILE A 33 -11.88 4.79 2.78
CA ILE A 33 -12.07 4.32 1.40
C ILE A 33 -10.82 4.59 0.54
N THR A 34 -10.09 5.66 0.81
CA THR A 34 -8.93 6.09 0.01
C THR A 34 -7.61 5.50 0.45
N ILE A 35 -7.59 4.68 1.52
CA ILE A 35 -6.36 4.05 2.03
C ILE A 35 -5.66 3.23 0.94
N GLY A 36 -6.42 2.49 0.12
CA GLY A 36 -5.87 1.70 -0.97
C GLY A 36 -5.13 2.56 -2.00
N ALA A 37 -5.77 3.62 -2.48
CA ALA A 37 -5.16 4.55 -3.44
C ALA A 37 -3.96 5.28 -2.85
N SER A 38 -4.06 5.67 -1.59
CA SER A 38 -2.98 6.33 -0.84
C SER A 38 -1.76 5.42 -0.69
N THR A 39 -1.99 4.16 -0.37
CA THR A 39 -0.94 3.14 -0.24
C THR A 39 -0.23 2.90 -1.57
N THR A 40 -0.97 2.78 -2.66
CA THR A 40 -0.40 2.61 -4.01
C THR A 40 0.44 3.81 -4.41
N ALA A 41 -0.02 5.03 -4.14
CA ALA A 41 0.73 6.25 -4.40
C ALA A 41 2.02 6.31 -3.56
N LEU A 42 1.95 5.94 -2.29
CA LEU A 42 3.11 5.87 -1.39
C LEU A 42 4.18 4.92 -1.94
N TYR A 43 3.79 3.71 -2.32
CA TYR A 43 4.73 2.74 -2.90
C TYR A 43 5.35 3.24 -4.21
N GLY A 44 4.54 3.82 -5.10
CA GLY A 44 5.01 4.33 -6.38
C GLY A 44 6.03 5.46 -6.24
N VAL A 45 5.78 6.42 -5.36
CA VAL A 45 6.70 7.54 -5.10
C VAL A 45 7.95 7.05 -4.38
N THR A 46 7.81 6.19 -3.37
CA THR A 46 8.95 5.63 -2.63
C THR A 46 9.87 4.83 -3.55
N LYS A 47 9.30 4.08 -4.48
CA LYS A 47 10.05 3.34 -5.48
C LYS A 47 10.86 4.28 -6.40
N LYS A 48 10.26 5.36 -6.88
CA LYS A 48 10.95 6.38 -7.67
C LYS A 48 12.08 7.02 -6.90
N MET A 49 11.88 7.28 -5.61
CA MET A 49 12.93 7.81 -4.74
C MET A 49 14.10 6.83 -4.61
N ALA A 50 13.82 5.54 -4.44
CA ALA A 50 14.85 4.50 -4.37
C ALA A 50 15.65 4.39 -5.66
N GLU A 51 15.03 4.64 -6.81
CA GLU A 51 15.67 4.61 -8.13
C GLU A 51 16.31 5.94 -8.53
N ASN A 52 16.36 6.92 -7.64
CA ASN A 52 16.85 8.31 -7.89
C ASN A 52 16.13 9.00 -9.06
N ARG A 53 14.87 8.65 -9.28
CA ARG A 53 14.00 9.26 -10.30
C ARG A 53 12.93 10.15 -9.68
N GLU A 54 13.21 10.68 -8.49
CA GLU A 54 12.30 11.62 -7.84
C GLU A 54 12.25 12.95 -8.61
N GLY A 55 11.06 13.28 -9.05
CA GLY A 55 10.76 14.63 -9.50
C GLY A 55 10.06 15.39 -8.38
N TYR A 56 9.05 16.17 -8.73
CA TYR A 56 8.21 16.83 -7.72
C TYR A 56 7.36 15.79 -7.00
N ILE A 57 7.72 15.48 -5.75
CA ILE A 57 7.09 14.45 -4.94
C ILE A 57 5.60 14.68 -4.78
N PHE A 58 5.21 15.90 -4.46
CA PHE A 58 3.82 16.29 -4.29
C PHE A 58 2.99 16.00 -5.54
N ARG A 59 3.48 16.43 -6.70
CA ARG A 59 2.84 16.20 -8.00
C ARG A 59 2.78 14.73 -8.36
N ASN A 60 3.87 14.00 -8.18
CA ASN A 60 3.95 12.56 -8.47
C ASN A 60 3.01 11.76 -7.57
N TYR A 61 2.93 12.09 -6.28
CA TYR A 61 2.03 11.43 -5.35
C TYR A 61 0.58 11.57 -5.79
N PHE A 62 0.12 12.77 -6.06
CA PHE A 62 -1.25 13.01 -6.48
C PHE A 62 -1.56 12.43 -7.85
N ARG A 63 -0.60 12.44 -8.76
CA ARG A 63 -0.75 11.79 -10.06
C ARG A 63 -0.98 10.28 -9.90
N LEU A 64 -0.14 9.60 -9.15
CA LEU A 64 -0.27 8.18 -8.88
C LEU A 64 -1.55 7.87 -8.09
N PHE A 65 -1.91 8.71 -7.16
CA PHE A 65 -3.14 8.60 -6.41
C PHE A 65 -4.36 8.62 -7.34
N LYS A 66 -4.43 9.58 -8.24
CA LYS A 66 -5.54 9.71 -9.20
C LYS A 66 -5.57 8.59 -10.23
N GLU A 67 -4.42 8.24 -10.78
CA GLU A 67 -4.31 7.18 -11.81
C GLU A 67 -4.75 5.82 -11.29
N ASN A 68 -4.43 5.52 -10.05
CA ASN A 68 -4.72 4.24 -9.42
C ASN A 68 -5.96 4.25 -8.52
N PHE A 69 -6.63 5.39 -8.38
CA PHE A 69 -7.71 5.58 -7.43
C PHE A 69 -8.81 4.52 -7.58
N LYS A 70 -9.35 4.37 -8.77
CA LYS A 70 -10.46 3.45 -9.02
C LYS A 70 -10.08 2.00 -8.72
N GLN A 71 -8.97 1.55 -9.29
CA GLN A 71 -8.53 0.16 -9.18
C GLN A 71 -8.08 -0.18 -7.76
N SER A 72 -7.29 0.68 -7.13
CA SER A 72 -6.84 0.48 -5.76
C SER A 72 -7.98 0.54 -4.75
N THR A 73 -8.96 1.40 -4.98
CA THR A 73 -10.15 1.49 -4.12
C THR A 73 -10.99 0.23 -4.22
N ILE A 74 -11.19 -0.30 -5.41
CA ILE A 74 -11.91 -1.58 -5.61
C ILE A 74 -11.18 -2.72 -4.89
N MET A 75 -9.86 -2.82 -5.06
CA MET A 75 -9.05 -3.83 -4.38
C MET A 75 -9.13 -3.69 -2.85
N TRP A 76 -9.10 -2.47 -2.35
CA TRP A 76 -9.23 -2.17 -0.93
C TRP A 76 -10.59 -2.61 -0.37
N ILE A 77 -11.67 -2.30 -1.08
CA ILE A 77 -13.02 -2.71 -0.68
C ILE A 77 -13.15 -4.23 -0.67
N ILE A 78 -12.63 -4.92 -1.68
CA ILE A 78 -12.62 -6.38 -1.72
C ILE A 78 -11.85 -6.94 -0.51
N LEU A 79 -10.71 -6.35 -0.19
CA LEU A 79 -9.92 -6.75 0.98
C LEU A 79 -10.70 -6.55 2.28
N LEU A 80 -11.37 -5.40 2.44
CA LEU A 80 -12.18 -5.13 3.64
C LEU A 80 -13.29 -6.15 3.79
N LEU A 81 -13.98 -6.50 2.70
CA LEU A 81 -15.01 -7.52 2.72
C LEU A 81 -14.44 -8.89 3.09
N LEU A 82 -13.29 -9.26 2.54
CA LEU A 82 -12.61 -10.52 2.89
C LEU A 82 -12.14 -10.53 4.36
N ALA A 83 -11.70 -9.40 4.88
CA ALA A 83 -11.26 -9.28 6.27
C ALA A 83 -12.43 -9.35 7.26
N LEU A 84 -13.65 -9.05 6.84
CA LEU A 84 -14.83 -9.19 7.69
C LEU A 84 -15.09 -10.67 8.06
N ILE A 85 -14.81 -11.59 7.16
CA ILE A 85 -15.06 -13.03 7.38
C ILE A 85 -14.31 -13.53 8.62
N PRO A 86 -12.96 -13.45 8.70
CA PRO A 86 -12.25 -13.91 9.88
C PRO A 86 -12.57 -13.10 11.13
N THR A 87 -12.97 -11.83 11.00
CA THR A 87 -13.35 -11.01 12.13
C THR A 87 -14.65 -11.48 12.77
N ILE A 88 -15.65 -11.80 11.95
CA ILE A 88 -16.93 -12.34 12.40
C ILE A 88 -16.73 -13.72 13.02
N ASP A 89 -15.92 -14.57 12.38
CA ASP A 89 -15.61 -15.91 12.88
C ASP A 89 -14.92 -15.85 14.24
N LEU A 90 -13.96 -14.94 14.42
CA LEU A 90 -13.31 -14.73 15.71
C LEU A 90 -14.30 -14.28 16.80
N TYR A 91 -15.24 -13.41 16.44
CA TYR A 91 -16.28 -12.96 17.36
C TYR A 91 -17.18 -14.13 17.81
N ILE A 92 -17.61 -14.95 16.85
CA ILE A 92 -18.45 -16.14 17.11
C ILE A 92 -17.67 -17.14 17.97
N ILE A 93 -16.43 -17.45 17.63
CA ILE A 93 -15.59 -18.41 18.38
C ILE A 93 -15.34 -17.96 19.81
N ASN A 94 -15.26 -16.63 20.04
CA ASN A 94 -15.10 -16.09 21.40
C ASN A 94 -16.33 -16.35 22.30
N SER A 95 -17.48 -16.61 21.71
CA SER A 95 -18.72 -16.93 22.45
C SER A 95 -18.78 -18.37 22.89
N PHE A 96 -17.89 -19.24 22.40
CA PHE A 96 -17.81 -20.64 22.80
C PHE A 96 -16.81 -20.85 23.94
N GLU A 97 -16.98 -21.97 24.66
CA GLU A 97 -16.06 -22.34 25.74
C GLU A 97 -14.62 -22.51 25.22
N LYS A 98 -13.68 -22.15 26.09
CA LYS A 98 -12.25 -22.25 25.80
C LYS A 98 -11.80 -23.71 25.78
N THR A 99 -11.81 -24.30 24.60
CA THR A 99 -11.30 -25.64 24.32
C THR A 99 -10.03 -25.55 23.50
N ILE A 100 -9.24 -26.63 23.47
CA ILE A 100 -8.06 -26.72 22.60
C ILE A 100 -8.45 -26.47 21.14
N VAL A 101 -9.60 -26.97 20.72
CA VAL A 101 -10.12 -26.79 19.35
C VAL A 101 -10.42 -25.34 19.05
N THR A 102 -11.09 -24.62 19.96
CA THR A 102 -11.40 -23.18 19.76
C THR A 102 -10.14 -22.34 19.73
N THR A 103 -9.12 -22.69 20.52
CA THR A 103 -7.83 -22.00 20.51
C THR A 103 -7.08 -22.23 19.20
N ALA A 104 -7.08 -23.46 18.69
CA ALA A 104 -6.47 -23.79 17.40
C ALA A 104 -7.16 -23.07 16.23
N LEU A 105 -8.51 -23.03 16.26
CA LEU A 105 -9.28 -22.29 15.25
C LEU A 105 -8.97 -20.78 15.26
N LYS A 106 -8.82 -20.18 16.43
CA LYS A 106 -8.40 -18.77 16.56
C LYS A 106 -7.04 -18.53 15.94
N GLY A 107 -6.08 -19.41 16.21
CA GLY A 107 -4.75 -19.34 15.61
C GLY A 107 -4.80 -19.42 14.09
N LEU A 108 -5.60 -20.34 13.55
CA LEU A 108 -5.79 -20.49 12.12
C LEU A 108 -6.42 -19.24 11.48
N MET A 109 -7.46 -18.68 12.10
CA MET A 109 -8.12 -17.47 11.63
C MET A 109 -7.19 -16.26 11.64
N LEU A 110 -6.38 -16.13 12.69
CA LEU A 110 -5.37 -15.08 12.76
C LEU A 110 -4.32 -15.22 11.65
N ALA A 111 -3.84 -16.43 11.42
CA ALA A 111 -2.90 -16.71 10.32
C ALA A 111 -3.50 -16.37 8.96
N ALA A 112 -4.78 -16.71 8.74
CA ALA A 112 -5.48 -16.36 7.51
C ALA A 112 -5.60 -14.84 7.34
N ALA A 113 -5.93 -14.11 8.39
CA ALA A 113 -6.01 -12.64 8.37
C ALA A 113 -4.66 -12.01 8.02
N LEU A 114 -3.57 -12.51 8.60
CA LEU A 114 -2.22 -12.06 8.28
C LEU A 114 -1.84 -12.36 6.83
N ALA A 115 -2.19 -13.55 6.33
CA ALA A 115 -1.94 -13.92 4.94
C ALA A 115 -2.69 -12.99 3.97
N ILE A 116 -3.94 -12.66 4.25
CA ILE A 116 -4.73 -11.70 3.46
C ILE A 116 -4.05 -10.33 3.46
N LEU A 117 -3.58 -9.86 4.61
CA LEU A 117 -2.88 -8.60 4.73
C LEU A 117 -1.60 -8.57 3.88
N PHE A 118 -0.78 -9.63 3.94
CA PHE A 118 0.43 -9.74 3.13
C PHE A 118 0.13 -9.74 1.64
N VAL A 119 -0.86 -10.51 1.22
CA VAL A 119 -1.29 -10.55 -0.18
C VAL A 119 -1.73 -9.15 -0.65
N PHE A 120 -2.47 -8.44 0.20
CA PHE A 120 -2.89 -7.06 -0.10
C PHE A 120 -1.70 -6.11 -0.27
N LEU A 121 -0.77 -6.10 0.68
CA LEU A 121 0.41 -5.24 0.60
C LEU A 121 1.23 -5.54 -0.66
N TYR A 122 1.39 -6.83 -0.97
CA TYR A 122 2.10 -7.25 -2.17
C TYR A 122 1.37 -6.84 -3.44
N ALA A 123 0.05 -7.01 -3.49
CA ALA A 123 -0.78 -6.60 -4.63
C ALA A 123 -0.71 -5.09 -4.87
N MET A 124 -0.74 -4.29 -3.80
CA MET A 124 -0.61 -2.83 -3.91
C MET A 124 0.78 -2.42 -4.43
N ALA A 125 1.83 -3.08 -3.95
CA ALA A 125 3.18 -2.85 -4.45
C ALA A 125 3.32 -3.22 -5.93
N LEU A 126 2.77 -4.37 -6.34
CA LEU A 126 2.75 -4.78 -7.73
C LEU A 126 1.95 -3.80 -8.60
N GLN A 127 0.80 -3.36 -8.15
CA GLN A 127 -0.03 -2.42 -8.89
C GLN A 127 0.71 -1.11 -9.15
N SER A 128 1.42 -0.57 -8.16
CA SER A 128 2.21 0.64 -8.34
C SER A 128 3.33 0.49 -9.37
N THR A 129 3.82 -0.75 -9.56
CA THR A 129 4.93 -1.07 -10.46
C THR A 129 4.46 -1.45 -11.86
N PHE A 130 3.45 -2.34 -11.95
CA PHE A 130 3.05 -2.99 -13.20
C PHE A 130 1.93 -2.27 -13.96
N GLU A 131 1.15 -1.44 -13.31
CA GLU A 131 0.03 -0.77 -13.99
C GLU A 131 0.52 0.14 -15.12
N ASN A 132 1.61 0.86 -14.89
CA ASN A 132 2.26 1.64 -15.95
C ASN A 132 2.78 0.76 -17.09
N THR A 133 3.26 -0.43 -16.80
CA THR A 133 3.78 -1.37 -17.79
C THR A 133 2.65 -1.96 -18.63
N ILE A 134 1.56 -2.41 -18.00
CA ILE A 134 0.38 -2.96 -18.67
C ILE A 134 -0.28 -1.89 -19.55
N LYS A 135 -0.45 -0.68 -19.03
CA LYS A 135 -1.03 0.44 -19.75
C LYS A 135 -0.19 0.83 -20.97
N ASN A 136 1.12 0.88 -20.80
CA ASN A 136 2.04 1.14 -21.89
C ASN A 136 2.09 0.00 -22.91
N THR A 137 2.03 -1.24 -22.46
CA THR A 137 1.99 -2.42 -23.33
C THR A 137 0.71 -2.44 -24.15
N LEU A 138 -0.43 -2.16 -23.54
CA LEU A 138 -1.71 -2.06 -24.23
C LEU A 138 -1.69 -0.90 -25.24
N LYS A 139 -1.19 0.25 -24.85
CA LYS A 139 -1.06 1.41 -25.73
C LYS A 139 -0.17 1.10 -26.94
N ASN A 140 0.95 0.43 -26.73
CA ASN A 140 1.85 0.01 -27.81
C ASN A 140 1.26 -1.07 -28.69
N ALA A 141 0.43 -1.96 -28.13
CA ALA A 141 -0.27 -3.01 -28.89
C ALA A 141 -1.36 -2.45 -29.82
N PHE A 142 -2.00 -1.34 -29.43
CA PHE A 142 -3.04 -0.69 -30.23
C PHE A 142 -2.51 0.37 -31.19
N LEU A 143 -1.23 0.72 -31.12
CA LEU A 143 -0.54 1.62 -32.03
C LEU A 143 0.33 0.83 -33.02
#